data_95c32c1c18f1e5d45cbde6f32042693f
#
_entry.id   95c32c1c18f1e5d45cbde6f32042693f
#
_cell.length_a   1.000
_cell.length_b   1.000
_cell.length_c   1.000
_cell.angle_alpha   90.00
_cell.angle_beta   90.00
_cell.angle_gamma   90.00
#
_symmetry.space_group_name_H-M   'P 1'
#
loop_
_entity.id
_entity.type
_entity.pdbx_description
1 polymer ?
#
loop_
_entity_poly.entity_id
_entity_poly.type
_entity_poly.pdbx_seq_one_letter_code
_entity_poly.pdbx_strand_id
1 'polypeptide(L)'
;MKERYTTIVLGATYYGLGYASSHEGCLILEESQSLGGDFHHCLRPVRMEEAGEAERNSEMGRIMAEYGVWTDNSFDPLKAQTVVHEYAARKIAAGMEILLDARILSVIREEAGVTVTFITNEGIQSVSADNLVDATVDCISAPDKVVCTVKSFNVFTVAMGEDFSKKLKTVCPVCCVRNGPLENEKLIQFCVDPEATLTEAYEKMMEYWAMAFPDGEEKILFAADTFDARYEPTGESPAGWVAERFPNPVTAFVKGAMAQ
;
A
#
# COMPACT_ATOMS: atom_id res chain seq x y z
N MET A 1 11.86 1.33 23.09
CA MET A 1 11.98 2.51 22.20
C MET A 1 12.99 3.50 22.77
N LYS A 2 13.64 4.27 21.91
CA LYS A 2 14.51 5.40 22.30
C LYS A 2 13.65 6.62 22.63
N GLU A 3 14.19 7.56 23.42
CA GLU A 3 13.48 8.83 23.70
C GLU A 3 13.47 9.76 22.48
N ARG A 4 14.47 9.66 21.59
CA ARG A 4 14.60 10.49 20.36
C ARG A 4 15.21 9.68 19.22
N TYR A 5 14.67 9.89 18.03
CA TYR A 5 15.11 9.31 16.76
C TYR A 5 15.66 10.39 15.82
N THR A 6 16.39 10.00 14.79
CA THR A 6 16.77 10.90 13.71
C THR A 6 15.54 11.18 12.82
N THR A 7 14.78 10.14 12.53
CA THR A 7 13.57 10.26 11.69
C THR A 7 12.47 9.33 12.20
N ILE A 8 11.25 9.83 12.26
CA ILE A 8 10.05 9.00 12.35
C ILE A 8 9.50 8.83 10.94
N VAL A 9 9.23 7.58 10.55
CA VAL A 9 8.58 7.22 9.28
C VAL A 9 7.17 6.75 9.61
N LEU A 10 6.15 7.44 9.12
CA LEU A 10 4.76 7.01 9.22
C LEU A 10 4.42 6.13 8.02
N GLY A 11 3.92 4.94 8.28
CA GLY A 11 3.59 3.93 7.28
C GLY A 11 4.78 3.02 6.92
N ALA A 12 4.61 1.72 7.21
CA ALA A 12 5.52 0.66 6.78
C ALA A 12 5.24 0.25 5.31
N THR A 13 5.02 1.23 4.45
CA THR A 13 4.89 1.07 3.00
C THR A 13 6.21 0.61 2.38
N TYR A 14 6.21 0.20 1.12
CA TYR A 14 7.48 -0.12 0.45
C TYR A 14 8.45 1.06 0.41
N TYR A 15 7.94 2.29 0.24
CA TYR A 15 8.77 3.49 0.34
C TYR A 15 9.34 3.68 1.75
N GLY A 16 8.48 3.60 2.78
CA GLY A 16 8.91 3.77 4.18
C GLY A 16 9.95 2.73 4.62
N LEU A 17 9.78 1.47 4.21
CA LEU A 17 10.76 0.41 4.43
C LEU A 17 12.08 0.68 3.71
N GLY A 18 12.02 1.15 2.46
CA GLY A 18 13.19 1.55 1.69
C GLY A 18 13.96 2.67 2.37
N TYR A 19 13.26 3.73 2.80
CA TYR A 19 13.85 4.85 3.53
C TYR A 19 14.58 4.38 4.78
N ALA A 20 13.87 3.69 5.68
CA ALA A 20 14.44 3.22 6.95
C ALA A 20 15.57 2.20 6.77
N SER A 21 15.61 1.46 5.65
CA SER A 21 16.69 0.52 5.35
C SER A 21 18.03 1.18 5.03
N SER A 22 18.00 2.45 4.63
CA SER A 22 19.17 3.22 4.16
C SER A 22 19.53 4.40 5.07
N HIS A 23 18.73 4.64 6.11
CA HIS A 23 18.94 5.74 7.05
C HIS A 23 18.98 5.22 8.49
N GLU A 24 20.02 5.56 9.22
CA GLU A 24 20.16 5.16 10.62
C GLU A 24 19.28 6.01 11.55
N GLY A 25 18.90 5.43 12.68
CA GLY A 25 18.12 6.12 13.71
C GLY A 25 16.66 6.36 13.35
N CYS A 26 16.11 5.57 12.42
CA CYS A 26 14.70 5.63 12.07
C CYS A 26 13.85 4.76 12.99
N LEU A 27 12.61 5.25 13.26
CA LEU A 27 11.51 4.46 13.80
C LEU A 27 10.36 4.48 12.78
N ILE A 28 9.90 3.30 12.36
CA ILE A 28 8.68 3.18 11.55
C ILE A 28 7.49 2.96 12.49
N LEU A 29 6.44 3.77 12.32
CA LEU A 29 5.14 3.61 12.96
C LEU A 29 4.12 3.20 11.90
N GLU A 30 3.48 2.05 12.08
CA GLU A 30 2.49 1.49 11.16
C GLU A 30 1.17 1.24 11.91
N GLU A 31 0.06 1.79 11.39
CA GLU A 31 -1.25 1.65 12.02
C GLU A 31 -1.86 0.24 11.88
N SER A 32 -1.44 -0.51 10.87
CA SER A 32 -1.88 -1.88 10.63
C SER A 32 -0.94 -2.92 11.25
N GLN A 33 -1.31 -4.19 11.14
CA GLN A 33 -0.46 -5.34 11.50
C GLN A 33 0.38 -5.84 10.33
N SER A 34 0.37 -5.14 9.21
CA SER A 34 0.98 -5.59 7.97
C SER A 34 1.93 -4.55 7.39
N LEU A 35 2.93 -5.02 6.66
CA LEU A 35 3.94 -4.21 6.00
C LEU A 35 3.68 -4.17 4.50
N GLY A 36 3.93 -3.03 3.84
CA GLY A 36 3.77 -2.88 2.39
C GLY A 36 2.30 -2.88 1.95
N GLY A 37 1.37 -2.56 2.84
CA GLY A 37 -0.07 -2.59 2.60
C GLY A 37 -0.53 -1.71 1.43
N ASP A 38 0.26 -0.73 1.06
CA ASP A 38 0.05 0.17 -0.07
C ASP A 38 -0.01 -0.53 -1.45
N PHE A 39 0.37 -1.81 -1.53
CA PHE A 39 0.21 -2.63 -2.74
C PHE A 39 -0.65 -3.87 -2.53
N HIS A 40 -0.44 -4.65 -1.47
CA HIS A 40 -1.11 -5.93 -1.36
C HIS A 40 -2.44 -5.88 -0.60
N HIS A 41 -2.63 -5.00 0.38
CA HIS A 41 -3.93 -4.86 1.06
C HIS A 41 -5.00 -4.24 0.16
N CYS A 42 -4.62 -3.27 -0.65
CA CYS A 42 -5.53 -2.67 -1.63
C CYS A 42 -5.56 -3.42 -2.97
N LEU A 43 -4.79 -4.50 -3.13
CA LEU A 43 -4.64 -5.25 -4.38
C LEU A 43 -4.35 -4.32 -5.57
N ARG A 44 -3.41 -3.40 -5.39
CA ARG A 44 -3.06 -2.42 -6.43
C ARG A 44 -2.54 -3.12 -7.68
N PRO A 45 -3.02 -2.77 -8.87
CA PRO A 45 -2.41 -3.22 -10.11
C PRO A 45 -0.98 -2.73 -10.23
N VAL A 46 -0.06 -3.66 -10.37
CA VAL A 46 1.37 -3.39 -10.47
C VAL A 46 1.81 -3.42 -11.93
N ARG A 47 2.70 -2.51 -12.30
CA ARG A 47 3.33 -2.42 -13.61
C ARG A 47 4.82 -2.68 -13.48
N MET A 48 5.17 -3.98 -13.49
CA MET A 48 6.57 -4.40 -13.30
C MET A 48 7.46 -4.10 -14.51
N GLU A 49 6.86 -3.94 -15.70
CA GLU A 49 7.54 -3.47 -16.90
C GLU A 49 8.14 -2.06 -16.74
N GLU A 50 7.60 -1.25 -15.83
CA GLU A 50 8.11 0.08 -15.50
C GLU A 50 9.28 0.07 -14.51
N ALA A 51 9.62 -1.07 -13.90
CA ALA A 51 10.80 -1.19 -13.06
C ALA A 51 12.08 -1.24 -13.91
N GLY A 52 12.99 -0.31 -13.66
CA GLY A 52 14.30 -0.26 -14.28
C GLY A 52 15.25 -1.38 -13.82
N GLU A 53 16.37 -1.54 -14.48
CA GLU A 53 17.36 -2.57 -14.14
C GLU A 53 17.93 -2.39 -12.71
N ALA A 54 18.23 -1.16 -12.32
CA ALA A 54 18.73 -0.84 -10.97
C ALA A 54 17.71 -1.22 -9.88
N GLU A 55 16.43 -0.97 -10.14
CA GLU A 55 15.34 -1.30 -9.23
C GLU A 55 15.16 -2.81 -9.11
N ARG A 56 15.15 -3.54 -10.23
CA ARG A 56 15.08 -5.02 -10.26
C ARG A 56 16.27 -5.67 -9.55
N ASN A 57 17.46 -5.07 -9.64
CA ASN A 57 18.69 -5.53 -8.99
C ASN A 57 18.85 -5.05 -7.54
N SER A 58 17.92 -4.25 -7.02
CA SER A 58 17.89 -3.86 -5.61
C SER A 58 17.72 -5.09 -4.70
N GLU A 59 18.00 -4.93 -3.39
CA GLU A 59 17.79 -6.00 -2.42
C GLU A 59 16.34 -6.52 -2.46
N MET A 60 15.35 -5.61 -2.38
CA MET A 60 13.94 -5.98 -2.45
C MET A 60 13.59 -6.61 -3.79
N GLY A 61 14.09 -6.07 -4.89
CA GLY A 61 13.88 -6.60 -6.24
C GLY A 61 14.33 -8.04 -6.39
N ARG A 62 15.54 -8.35 -5.93
CA ARG A 62 16.10 -9.71 -6.00
C ARG A 62 15.33 -10.71 -5.14
N ILE A 63 14.98 -10.33 -3.90
CA ILE A 63 14.20 -11.21 -3.02
C ILE A 63 12.83 -11.50 -3.64
N MET A 64 12.12 -10.50 -4.13
CA MET A 64 10.84 -10.69 -4.78
C MET A 64 10.93 -11.59 -6.03
N ALA A 65 11.98 -11.43 -6.84
CA ALA A 65 12.21 -12.28 -8.00
C ALA A 65 12.51 -13.74 -7.60
N GLU A 66 13.34 -13.95 -6.57
CA GLU A 66 13.69 -15.27 -6.05
C GLU A 66 12.45 -16.05 -5.58
N TYR A 67 11.52 -15.37 -4.91
CA TYR A 67 10.27 -15.98 -4.44
C TYR A 67 9.16 -16.02 -5.51
N GLY A 68 9.44 -15.56 -6.72
CA GLY A 68 8.45 -15.56 -7.80
C GLY A 68 7.24 -14.70 -7.51
N VAL A 69 7.45 -13.55 -6.85
CA VAL A 69 6.40 -12.55 -6.56
C VAL A 69 5.91 -11.90 -7.84
N TRP A 70 6.79 -11.76 -8.82
CA TRP A 70 6.43 -11.26 -10.13
C TRP A 70 6.95 -12.15 -11.25
N THR A 71 6.21 -12.13 -12.34
CA THR A 71 6.67 -12.52 -13.68
C THR A 71 6.68 -11.27 -14.57
N ASP A 72 7.09 -11.41 -15.82
CA ASP A 72 7.14 -10.27 -16.77
C ASP A 72 5.81 -9.50 -16.89
N ASN A 73 4.67 -10.16 -16.63
CA ASN A 73 3.33 -9.61 -16.86
C ASN A 73 2.40 -9.62 -15.63
N SER A 74 2.84 -10.12 -14.49
CA SER A 74 1.97 -10.25 -13.33
C SER A 74 2.71 -10.07 -12.00
N PHE A 75 1.95 -9.71 -10.98
CA PHE A 75 2.39 -9.53 -9.60
C PHE A 75 1.47 -10.33 -8.68
N ASP A 76 2.07 -11.12 -7.80
CA ASP A 76 1.35 -11.92 -6.81
C ASP A 76 1.37 -11.20 -5.45
N PRO A 77 0.26 -10.54 -5.06
CA PRO A 77 0.22 -9.75 -3.83
C PRO A 77 0.34 -10.59 -2.56
N LEU A 78 -0.10 -11.87 -2.60
CA LEU A 78 -0.01 -12.75 -1.42
C LEU A 78 1.43 -13.17 -1.15
N LYS A 79 2.18 -13.51 -2.21
CA LYS A 79 3.62 -13.76 -2.06
C LYS A 79 4.37 -12.51 -1.66
N ALA A 80 4.00 -11.35 -2.22
CA ALA A 80 4.62 -10.07 -1.87
C ALA A 80 4.49 -9.77 -0.38
N GLN A 81 3.32 -10.00 0.20
CA GLN A 81 3.10 -9.85 1.64
C GLN A 81 4.07 -10.72 2.45
N THR A 82 4.20 -12.00 2.11
CA THR A 82 5.10 -12.91 2.80
C THR A 82 6.56 -12.44 2.70
N VAL A 83 6.98 -12.03 1.52
CA VAL A 83 8.37 -11.60 1.26
C VAL A 83 8.71 -10.31 2.00
N VAL A 84 7.81 -9.33 2.03
CA VAL A 84 8.08 -8.06 2.74
C VAL A 84 8.17 -8.26 4.25
N HIS A 85 7.36 -9.16 4.82
CA HIS A 85 7.47 -9.51 6.23
C HIS A 85 8.78 -10.25 6.57
N GLU A 86 9.21 -11.17 5.72
CA GLU A 86 10.51 -11.84 5.89
C GLU A 86 11.67 -10.84 5.77
N TYR A 87 11.62 -9.95 4.80
CA TYR A 87 12.59 -8.87 4.66
C TYR A 87 12.68 -8.02 5.92
N ALA A 88 11.53 -7.53 6.42
CA ALA A 88 11.48 -6.69 7.61
C ALA A 88 11.99 -7.44 8.85
N ALA A 89 11.67 -8.72 9.03
CA ALA A 89 12.18 -9.52 10.14
C ALA A 89 13.72 -9.59 10.12
N ARG A 90 14.33 -9.75 8.95
CA ARG A 90 15.80 -9.71 8.81
C ARG A 90 16.37 -8.33 9.15
N LYS A 91 15.71 -7.24 8.74
CA LYS A 91 16.14 -5.87 9.05
C LYS A 91 15.93 -5.51 10.53
N ILE A 92 14.87 -5.97 11.16
CA ILE A 92 14.65 -5.83 12.61
C ILE A 92 15.76 -6.55 13.39
N ALA A 93 16.12 -7.76 12.98
CA ALA A 93 17.26 -8.48 13.58
C ALA A 93 18.60 -7.73 13.39
N ALA A 94 18.72 -6.89 12.37
CA ALA A 94 19.87 -6.02 12.11
C ALA A 94 19.77 -4.63 12.75
N GLY A 95 18.70 -4.34 13.51
CA GLY A 95 18.56 -3.10 14.28
C GLY A 95 17.54 -2.08 13.73
N MET A 96 16.79 -2.39 12.66
CA MET A 96 15.66 -1.54 12.23
C MET A 96 14.56 -1.60 13.29
N GLU A 97 13.96 -0.45 13.60
CA GLU A 97 12.86 -0.37 14.58
C GLU A 97 11.53 -0.13 13.84
N ILE A 98 10.59 -1.07 13.98
CA ILE A 98 9.23 -1.00 13.43
C ILE A 98 8.24 -1.29 14.55
N LEU A 99 7.25 -0.44 14.70
CA LEU A 99 6.13 -0.64 15.62
C LEU A 99 4.82 -0.73 14.81
N LEU A 100 4.20 -1.90 14.87
CA LEU A 100 2.89 -2.18 14.26
C LEU A 100 1.75 -1.87 15.25
N ASP A 101 0.52 -1.78 14.78
CA ASP A 101 -0.66 -1.40 15.58
C ASP A 101 -0.46 -0.05 16.31
N ALA A 102 0.28 0.86 15.72
CA ALA A 102 0.60 2.18 16.28
C ALA A 102 -0.31 3.24 15.66
N ARG A 103 -1.55 3.35 16.16
CA ARG A 103 -2.50 4.34 15.64
C ARG A 103 -2.07 5.76 16.01
N ILE A 104 -1.84 6.59 15.00
CA ILE A 104 -1.39 7.97 15.17
C ILE A 104 -2.53 8.84 15.71
N LEU A 105 -2.28 9.55 16.79
CA LEU A 105 -3.22 10.48 17.42
C LEU A 105 -2.91 11.94 17.07
N SER A 106 -1.64 12.31 17.03
CA SER A 106 -1.23 13.66 16.65
C SER A 106 0.23 13.71 16.20
N VAL A 107 0.51 14.65 15.32
CA VAL A 107 1.85 15.03 14.87
C VAL A 107 2.05 16.50 15.12
N ILE A 108 2.98 16.85 15.99
CA ILE A 108 3.31 18.23 16.36
C ILE A 108 4.71 18.54 15.83
N ARG A 109 4.81 19.57 14.99
CA ARG A 109 6.07 20.07 14.43
C ARG A 109 6.49 21.33 15.19
N GLU A 110 7.73 21.35 15.64
CA GLU A 110 8.34 22.46 16.37
C GLU A 110 9.67 22.83 15.70
N GLU A 111 10.27 23.93 16.09
CA GLU A 111 11.59 24.34 15.58
C GLU A 111 12.67 23.29 15.85
N ALA A 112 12.53 22.53 16.96
CA ALA A 112 13.49 21.52 17.40
C ALA A 112 13.25 20.13 16.83
N GLY A 113 12.23 19.95 15.96
CA GLY A 113 11.89 18.65 15.36
C GLY A 113 10.40 18.35 15.38
N VAL A 114 10.07 17.08 15.50
CA VAL A 114 8.69 16.58 15.46
C VAL A 114 8.42 15.65 16.64
N THR A 115 7.23 15.74 17.22
CA THR A 115 6.72 14.79 18.22
C THR A 115 5.48 14.12 17.67
N VAL A 116 5.49 12.78 17.67
CA VAL A 116 4.37 11.93 17.26
C VAL A 116 3.79 11.26 18.49
N THR A 117 2.49 11.45 18.73
CA THR A 117 1.73 10.76 19.76
C THR A 117 0.87 9.67 19.09
N PHE A 118 0.91 8.47 19.60
CA PHE A 118 0.19 7.31 19.08
C PHE A 118 -0.31 6.42 20.20
N ILE A 119 -1.22 5.53 19.89
CA ILE A 119 -1.76 4.53 20.83
C ILE A 119 -1.47 3.13 20.31
N THR A 120 -1.05 2.26 21.24
CA THR A 120 -0.89 0.83 21.03
C THR A 120 -1.67 0.05 22.10
N ASN A 121 -1.55 -1.27 22.14
CA ASN A 121 -2.09 -2.10 23.22
C ASN A 121 -1.47 -1.77 24.59
N GLU A 122 -0.32 -1.12 24.64
CA GLU A 122 0.35 -0.67 25.87
C GLU A 122 -0.13 0.73 26.35
N GLY A 123 -1.01 1.38 25.57
CA GLY A 123 -1.56 2.69 25.86
C GLY A 123 -1.00 3.82 24.98
N ILE A 124 -1.19 5.05 25.44
CA ILE A 124 -0.74 6.26 24.72
C ILE A 124 0.73 6.49 24.98
N GLN A 125 1.47 6.69 23.89
CA GLN A 125 2.92 6.92 23.91
C GLN A 125 3.26 8.12 23.02
N SER A 126 4.43 8.73 23.25
CA SER A 126 4.96 9.81 22.41
C SER A 126 6.44 9.56 22.16
N VAL A 127 6.86 9.86 20.94
CA VAL A 127 8.26 9.84 20.52
C VAL A 127 8.61 11.10 19.77
N SER A 128 9.89 11.52 19.85
CA SER A 128 10.37 12.70 19.17
C SER A 128 11.46 12.33 18.16
N ALA A 129 11.57 13.14 17.10
CA ALA A 129 12.62 13.01 16.08
C ALA A 129 13.03 14.38 15.54
N ASP A 130 14.16 14.40 14.83
CA ASP A 130 14.60 15.58 14.11
C ASP A 130 13.77 15.78 12.83
N ASN A 131 13.39 14.67 12.18
CA ASN A 131 12.67 14.66 10.92
C ASN A 131 11.44 13.74 10.94
N LEU A 132 10.51 14.00 10.02
CA LEU A 132 9.35 13.15 9.75
C LEU A 132 9.25 12.88 8.26
N VAL A 133 9.08 11.60 7.92
CA VAL A 133 8.66 11.15 6.59
C VAL A 133 7.29 10.50 6.74
N ASP A 134 6.29 11.05 6.07
CA ASP A 134 4.96 10.45 5.98
C ASP A 134 4.86 9.69 4.66
N ALA A 135 5.02 8.38 4.73
CA ALA A 135 4.96 7.46 3.60
C ALA A 135 3.56 6.86 3.42
N THR A 136 2.56 7.35 4.17
CA THR A 136 1.18 6.86 4.04
C THR A 136 0.50 7.44 2.81
N VAL A 137 -0.44 6.69 2.25
CA VAL A 137 -1.17 7.07 1.03
C VAL A 137 -2.04 8.31 1.28
N ASP A 138 -2.61 8.41 2.46
CA ASP A 138 -3.63 9.38 2.87
C ASP A 138 -3.08 10.53 3.74
N CYS A 139 -1.75 10.65 3.85
CA CYS A 139 -1.09 11.72 4.60
C CYS A 139 -1.59 11.80 6.05
N ILE A 140 -1.41 10.73 6.84
CA ILE A 140 -1.92 10.70 8.24
C ILE A 140 -1.32 11.79 9.13
N SER A 141 -0.17 12.38 8.76
CA SER A 141 0.40 13.51 9.49
C SER A 141 -0.35 14.83 9.32
N ALA A 142 -1.18 14.97 8.28
CA ALA A 142 -1.96 16.16 7.96
C ALA A 142 -3.18 15.82 7.07
N PRO A 143 -4.12 14.99 7.54
CA PRO A 143 -5.21 14.45 6.72
C PRO A 143 -6.19 15.53 6.23
N ASP A 144 -6.30 16.66 6.93
CA ASP A 144 -7.10 17.82 6.56
C ASP A 144 -6.53 18.63 5.39
N LYS A 145 -5.28 18.38 5.00
CA LYS A 145 -4.58 19.08 3.90
C LYS A 145 -4.58 18.28 2.59
N VAL A 146 -5.21 17.13 2.54
CA VAL A 146 -5.29 16.29 1.35
C VAL A 146 -6.72 15.88 1.06
N VAL A 147 -7.00 15.56 -0.20
CA VAL A 147 -8.32 15.09 -0.64
C VAL A 147 -8.14 13.85 -1.50
N CYS A 148 -9.00 12.86 -1.29
CA CYS A 148 -9.07 11.69 -2.16
C CYS A 148 -9.63 12.07 -3.52
N THR A 149 -8.88 11.85 -4.58
CA THR A 149 -9.28 12.20 -5.96
C THR A 149 -9.67 10.98 -6.80
N VAL A 150 -9.11 9.81 -6.48
CA VAL A 150 -9.41 8.54 -7.12
C VAL A 150 -9.46 7.46 -6.05
N LYS A 151 -10.47 6.61 -6.11
CA LYS A 151 -10.62 5.48 -5.22
C LYS A 151 -11.12 4.26 -6.01
N SER A 152 -10.53 3.10 -5.76
CA SER A 152 -11.02 1.84 -6.30
C SER A 152 -11.04 0.75 -5.23
N PHE A 153 -12.04 -0.12 -5.35
CA PHE A 153 -12.14 -1.37 -4.59
C PHE A 153 -11.75 -2.52 -5.52
N ASN A 154 -10.76 -3.30 -5.13
CA ASN A 154 -10.14 -4.28 -6.01
C ASN A 154 -10.44 -5.71 -5.54
N VAL A 155 -10.62 -6.63 -6.49
CA VAL A 155 -10.87 -8.04 -6.20
C VAL A 155 -10.08 -8.94 -7.16
N PHE A 156 -9.69 -10.12 -6.67
CA PHE A 156 -9.20 -11.20 -7.50
C PHE A 156 -10.28 -12.26 -7.71
N THR A 157 -10.34 -12.80 -8.91
CA THR A 157 -11.26 -13.85 -9.30
C THR A 157 -10.61 -14.88 -10.21
N VAL A 158 -11.22 -16.06 -10.33
CA VAL A 158 -10.96 -17.00 -11.41
C VAL A 158 -12.04 -16.80 -12.46
N ALA A 159 -11.63 -16.46 -13.68
CA ALA A 159 -12.52 -16.30 -14.82
C ALA A 159 -12.57 -17.62 -15.61
N MET A 160 -13.72 -18.28 -15.63
CA MET A 160 -13.93 -19.54 -16.32
C MET A 160 -14.37 -19.38 -17.79
N GLY A 161 -14.86 -18.18 -18.15
CA GLY A 161 -15.42 -17.91 -19.49
C GLY A 161 -14.66 -16.85 -20.29
N GLU A 162 -14.58 -17.03 -21.61
CA GLU A 162 -13.95 -16.05 -22.52
C GLU A 162 -14.65 -14.69 -22.49
N ASP A 163 -15.95 -14.66 -22.23
CA ASP A 163 -16.78 -13.45 -22.18
C ASP A 163 -16.79 -12.73 -20.83
N PHE A 164 -16.00 -13.20 -19.85
CA PHE A 164 -15.96 -12.65 -18.48
C PHE A 164 -15.89 -11.12 -18.45
N SER A 165 -14.85 -10.57 -19.08
CA SER A 165 -14.61 -9.12 -19.08
C SER A 165 -15.74 -8.34 -19.77
N LYS A 166 -16.37 -8.92 -20.80
CA LYS A 166 -17.48 -8.30 -21.52
C LYS A 166 -18.76 -8.28 -20.67
N LYS A 167 -19.09 -9.40 -20.03
CA LYS A 167 -20.25 -9.50 -19.12
C LYS A 167 -20.14 -8.47 -18.01
N LEU A 168 -18.99 -8.41 -17.33
CA LEU A 168 -18.78 -7.48 -16.23
C LEU A 168 -18.83 -6.01 -16.68
N LYS A 169 -18.17 -5.65 -17.80
CA LYS A 169 -18.19 -4.28 -18.33
C LYS A 169 -19.57 -3.83 -18.81
N THR A 170 -20.45 -4.75 -19.15
CA THR A 170 -21.83 -4.42 -19.53
C THR A 170 -22.62 -3.87 -18.35
N VAL A 171 -22.42 -4.38 -17.15
CA VAL A 171 -23.13 -3.95 -15.93
C VAL A 171 -22.34 -2.89 -15.14
N CYS A 172 -21.00 -2.92 -15.24
CA CYS A 172 -20.11 -1.99 -14.57
C CYS A 172 -19.11 -1.39 -15.58
N PRO A 173 -19.49 -0.35 -16.35
CA PRO A 173 -18.63 0.24 -17.39
C PRO A 173 -17.33 0.86 -16.84
N VAL A 174 -17.34 1.26 -15.57
CA VAL A 174 -16.20 1.91 -14.90
C VAL A 174 -15.20 0.92 -14.30
N CYS A 175 -15.44 -0.40 -14.41
CA CYS A 175 -14.48 -1.38 -13.95
C CYS A 175 -13.34 -1.58 -14.96
N CYS A 176 -12.15 -1.85 -14.42
CA CYS A 176 -10.99 -2.28 -15.19
C CYS A 176 -10.65 -3.74 -14.86
N VAL A 177 -10.49 -4.58 -15.88
CA VAL A 177 -10.15 -5.99 -15.74
C VAL A 177 -8.75 -6.21 -16.29
N ARG A 178 -7.86 -6.81 -15.48
CA ARG A 178 -6.48 -7.16 -15.84
C ARG A 178 -6.24 -8.64 -15.58
N ASN A 179 -5.20 -9.19 -16.17
CA ASN A 179 -4.76 -10.55 -15.85
C ASN A 179 -4.15 -10.58 -14.44
N GLY A 180 -4.45 -11.63 -13.71
CA GLY A 180 -3.78 -11.96 -12.44
C GLY A 180 -2.50 -12.76 -12.66
N PRO A 181 -1.85 -13.22 -11.58
CA PRO A 181 -0.60 -13.98 -11.64
C PRO A 181 -0.73 -15.36 -12.28
N LEU A 182 -1.90 -15.99 -12.21
CA LEU A 182 -2.15 -17.28 -12.85
C LEU A 182 -3.04 -17.11 -14.09
N GLU A 183 -3.01 -18.11 -15.00
CA GLU A 183 -3.62 -18.04 -16.33
C GLU A 183 -5.10 -17.61 -16.33
N ASN A 184 -5.87 -18.16 -15.39
CA ASN A 184 -7.32 -17.88 -15.31
C ASN A 184 -7.68 -16.82 -14.26
N GLU A 185 -6.70 -16.23 -13.61
CA GLU A 185 -6.96 -15.19 -12.63
C GLU A 185 -7.14 -13.82 -13.27
N LYS A 186 -8.06 -13.06 -12.72
CA LYS A 186 -8.29 -11.65 -13.09
C LYS A 186 -8.28 -10.78 -11.84
N LEU A 187 -7.61 -9.65 -11.98
CA LEU A 187 -7.70 -8.54 -11.06
C LEU A 187 -8.71 -7.54 -11.61
N ILE A 188 -9.71 -7.21 -10.82
CA ILE A 188 -10.76 -6.28 -11.18
C ILE A 188 -10.67 -5.07 -10.26
N GLN A 189 -10.62 -3.88 -10.87
CA GLN A 189 -10.71 -2.61 -10.16
C GLN A 189 -12.11 -2.04 -10.37
N PHE A 190 -12.86 -1.87 -9.30
CA PHE A 190 -14.13 -1.15 -9.29
C PHE A 190 -13.86 0.29 -8.84
N CYS A 191 -13.98 1.23 -9.76
CA CYS A 191 -13.93 2.65 -9.40
C CYS A 191 -15.15 2.98 -8.56
N VAL A 192 -14.92 3.61 -7.42
CA VAL A 192 -15.95 4.01 -6.46
C VAL A 192 -15.89 5.51 -6.18
N ASP A 193 -16.93 6.05 -5.59
CA ASP A 193 -16.93 7.43 -5.13
C ASP A 193 -15.80 7.64 -4.09
N PRO A 194 -15.04 8.74 -4.15
CA PRO A 194 -14.04 9.06 -3.14
C PRO A 194 -14.53 9.02 -1.69
N GLU A 195 -15.81 9.35 -1.46
CA GLU A 195 -16.42 9.34 -0.14
C GLU A 195 -17.01 7.97 0.26
N ALA A 196 -17.04 6.98 -0.66
CA ALA A 196 -17.60 5.67 -0.36
C ALA A 196 -16.83 4.97 0.76
N THR A 197 -17.58 4.35 1.66
CA THR A 197 -17.04 3.43 2.68
C THR A 197 -16.71 2.08 2.06
N LEU A 198 -15.89 1.29 2.74
CA LEU A 198 -15.54 -0.06 2.29
C LEU A 198 -16.77 -0.97 2.17
N THR A 199 -17.71 -0.84 3.09
CA THR A 199 -18.98 -1.61 3.07
C THR A 199 -19.80 -1.26 1.83
N GLU A 200 -20.03 0.03 1.55
CA GLU A 200 -20.78 0.47 0.37
C GLU A 200 -20.10 0.01 -0.93
N ALA A 201 -18.78 0.10 -1.00
CA ALA A 201 -18.02 -0.37 -2.16
C ALA A 201 -18.18 -1.89 -2.37
N TYR A 202 -18.10 -2.67 -1.29
CA TYR A 202 -18.28 -4.11 -1.33
C TYR A 202 -19.71 -4.49 -1.76
N GLU A 203 -20.73 -3.89 -1.16
CA GLU A 203 -22.14 -4.13 -1.50
C GLU A 203 -22.38 -3.82 -2.98
N LYS A 204 -21.89 -2.68 -3.45
CA LYS A 204 -22.02 -2.27 -4.85
C LYS A 204 -21.30 -3.21 -5.82
N MET A 205 -20.11 -3.67 -5.47
CA MET A 205 -19.39 -4.67 -6.23
C MET A 205 -20.19 -5.99 -6.30
N MET A 206 -20.78 -6.45 -5.20
CA MET A 206 -21.60 -7.66 -5.16
C MET A 206 -22.87 -7.54 -6.00
N GLU A 207 -23.51 -6.35 -6.06
CA GLU A 207 -24.63 -6.10 -6.97
C GLU A 207 -24.21 -6.28 -8.44
N TYR A 208 -23.08 -5.65 -8.85
CA TYR A 208 -22.55 -5.80 -10.21
C TYR A 208 -22.19 -7.25 -10.52
N TRP A 209 -21.61 -7.95 -9.55
CA TRP A 209 -21.23 -9.35 -9.69
C TRP A 209 -22.46 -10.24 -9.94
N ALA A 210 -23.49 -10.09 -9.14
CA ALA A 210 -24.74 -10.86 -9.28
C ALA A 210 -25.44 -10.58 -10.63
N MET A 211 -25.40 -9.34 -11.11
CA MET A 211 -25.97 -9.00 -12.44
C MET A 211 -25.13 -9.57 -13.59
N ALA A 212 -23.81 -9.59 -13.47
CA ALA A 212 -22.92 -10.10 -14.52
C ALA A 212 -22.92 -11.63 -14.59
N PHE A 213 -23.04 -12.30 -13.43
CA PHE A 213 -22.88 -13.74 -13.28
C PHE A 213 -24.03 -14.35 -12.45
N PRO A 214 -25.27 -14.31 -12.95
CA PRO A 214 -26.45 -14.74 -12.21
C PRO A 214 -26.44 -16.24 -11.87
N ASP A 215 -25.77 -17.04 -12.69
CA ASP A 215 -25.70 -18.51 -12.51
C ASP A 215 -24.62 -18.94 -11.49
N GLY A 216 -23.83 -17.99 -10.95
CA GLY A 216 -22.79 -18.27 -9.95
C GLY A 216 -21.58 -19.05 -10.45
N GLU A 217 -21.37 -19.06 -11.77
CA GLU A 217 -20.25 -19.78 -12.39
C GLU A 217 -18.87 -19.17 -12.02
N GLU A 218 -18.83 -17.86 -11.86
CA GLU A 218 -17.61 -17.10 -11.55
C GLU A 218 -17.50 -16.86 -10.05
N LYS A 219 -16.27 -16.95 -9.50
CA LYS A 219 -16.03 -16.85 -8.06
C LYS A 219 -15.00 -15.76 -7.75
N ILE A 220 -15.34 -14.94 -6.79
CA ILE A 220 -14.37 -14.04 -6.15
C ILE A 220 -13.47 -14.90 -5.25
N LEU A 221 -12.16 -14.83 -5.46
CA LEU A 221 -11.17 -15.51 -4.63
C LEU A 221 -10.94 -14.74 -3.33
N PHE A 222 -10.67 -13.45 -3.47
CA PHE A 222 -10.49 -12.53 -2.35
C PHE A 222 -10.70 -11.08 -2.81
N ALA A 223 -11.08 -10.25 -1.88
CA ALA A 223 -11.29 -8.82 -2.05
C ALA A 223 -10.25 -8.04 -1.24
N ALA A 224 -9.94 -6.83 -1.69
CA ALA A 224 -9.10 -5.92 -0.93
C ALA A 224 -9.75 -5.60 0.44
N ASP A 225 -8.94 -5.46 1.47
CA ASP A 225 -9.36 -5.04 2.79
C ASP A 225 -9.22 -3.53 3.01
N THR A 226 -8.65 -2.83 2.03
CA THR A 226 -8.56 -1.38 1.96
C THR A 226 -8.68 -0.90 0.51
N PHE A 227 -8.83 0.42 0.32
CA PHE A 227 -8.93 1.01 -1.01
C PHE A 227 -7.56 1.23 -1.66
N ASP A 228 -7.48 1.02 -2.97
CA ASP A 228 -6.45 1.63 -3.78
C ASP A 228 -6.88 3.07 -4.09
N ALA A 229 -6.32 4.01 -3.36
CA ALA A 229 -6.70 5.41 -3.39
C ALA A 229 -5.54 6.31 -3.85
N ARG A 230 -5.90 7.48 -4.38
CA ARG A 230 -4.99 8.57 -4.68
C ARG A 230 -5.45 9.81 -3.95
N TYR A 231 -4.54 10.41 -3.23
CA TYR A 231 -4.76 11.69 -2.56
C TYR A 231 -3.92 12.78 -3.21
N GLU A 232 -4.45 13.98 -3.20
CA GLU A 232 -3.76 15.18 -3.69
C GLU A 232 -3.85 16.28 -2.63
N PRO A 233 -2.84 17.16 -2.51
CA PRO A 233 -2.90 18.25 -1.56
C PRO A 233 -3.96 19.27 -1.98
N THR A 234 -4.68 19.82 -1.00
CA THR A 234 -5.67 20.89 -1.21
C THR A 234 -5.04 22.26 -1.42
N GLY A 235 -3.72 22.36 -1.25
CA GLY A 235 -2.92 23.57 -1.40
C GLY A 235 -1.43 23.20 -1.52
N GLU A 236 -0.58 23.76 -0.68
CA GLU A 236 0.82 23.37 -0.58
C GLU A 236 0.92 21.95 0.00
N SER A 237 1.79 21.14 -0.60
CA SER A 237 2.00 19.75 -0.14
C SER A 237 2.46 19.73 1.32
N PRO A 238 1.87 18.88 2.17
CA PRO A 238 2.32 18.74 3.55
C PRO A 238 3.81 18.38 3.64
N ALA A 239 4.53 19.03 4.51
CA ALA A 239 5.97 18.80 4.67
C ALA A 239 6.24 17.35 5.05
N GLY A 240 7.19 16.71 4.38
CA GLY A 240 7.59 15.32 4.63
C GLY A 240 6.61 14.26 4.11
N TRP A 241 5.49 14.64 3.51
CA TRP A 241 4.59 13.67 2.89
C TRP A 241 5.06 13.23 1.50
N VAL A 242 5.02 11.93 1.26
CA VAL A 242 5.38 11.31 -0.01
C VAL A 242 4.13 11.17 -0.88
N ALA A 243 3.79 12.24 -1.60
CA ALA A 243 2.61 12.28 -2.47
C ALA A 243 2.73 11.41 -3.74
N GLU A 244 3.94 10.91 -4.05
CA GLU A 244 4.18 10.14 -5.27
C GLU A 244 3.52 8.76 -5.20
N ARG A 245 2.79 8.41 -6.26
CA ARG A 245 2.21 7.07 -6.44
C ARG A 245 3.12 6.24 -7.34
N PHE A 246 3.78 5.28 -6.76
CA PHE A 246 4.72 4.41 -7.46
C PHE A 246 4.00 3.33 -8.31
N PRO A 247 4.54 2.98 -9.48
CA PRO A 247 3.94 1.99 -10.38
C PRO A 247 4.08 0.55 -9.88
N ASN A 248 5.06 0.29 -9.03
CA ASN A 248 5.35 -1.02 -8.45
C ASN A 248 6.09 -0.90 -7.12
N PRO A 249 6.08 -1.95 -6.28
CA PRO A 249 6.66 -1.92 -4.94
C PRO A 249 8.20 -1.76 -4.94
N VAL A 250 8.88 -2.25 -5.97
CA VAL A 250 10.34 -2.16 -6.05
C VAL A 250 10.80 -0.74 -6.33
N THR A 251 10.11 -0.05 -7.24
CA THR A 251 10.34 1.38 -7.50
C THR A 251 10.08 2.20 -6.24
N ALA A 252 8.97 1.93 -5.52
CA ALA A 252 8.70 2.60 -4.25
C ALA A 252 9.83 2.40 -3.24
N PHE A 253 10.28 1.16 -3.06
CA PHE A 253 11.37 0.82 -2.14
C PHE A 253 12.68 1.53 -2.49
N VAL A 254 13.10 1.49 -3.75
CA VAL A 254 14.36 2.12 -4.20
C VAL A 254 14.30 3.64 -4.07
N LYS A 255 13.16 4.25 -4.39
CA LYS A 255 12.94 5.69 -4.20
C LYS A 255 13.05 6.10 -2.74
N GLY A 256 12.47 5.31 -1.83
CA GLY A 256 12.64 5.52 -0.39
C GLY A 256 14.11 5.42 0.04
N ALA A 257 14.82 4.39 -0.40
CA ALA A 257 16.23 4.18 -0.07
C ALA A 257 17.18 5.29 -0.60
N MET A 258 16.80 5.97 -1.67
CA MET A 258 17.56 7.05 -2.30
C MET A 258 17.13 8.45 -1.85
N ALA A 259 16.05 8.58 -1.07
CA ALA A 259 15.59 9.86 -0.56
C ALA A 259 16.64 10.50 0.36
N GLN A 260 16.70 11.83 0.39
CA GLN A 260 17.66 12.60 1.21
C GLN A 260 16.95 13.27 2.39
#